data_1a2ac073589d6c1dcd1b15db91842f1c
#
_entry.id   1a2ac073589d6c1dcd1b15db91842f1c
#
_cell.length_a   1.000
_cell.length_b   1.000
_cell.length_c   1.000
_cell.angle_alpha   90.00
_cell.angle_beta   90.00
_cell.angle_gamma   90.00
#
_symmetry.space_group_name_H-M   'P 1'
#
loop_
_entity.id
_entity.type
_entity.pdbx_description
1 polymer ?
#
loop_
_entity_poly.entity_id
_entity_poly.type
_entity_poly.pdbx_seq_one_letter_code
_entity_poly.pdbx_strand_id
1 'polypeptide(L)'
;MTRRNSAPKERFEAIEILLLWEGRVSRSRLLDLFNIHETLASRDIAGFRAEYPDACEPDSGSKSYVGSWSLRPTLTRGTFDEYQRLIGVIGSLDAVSAGVAVESIQVDATSIRHPLFAQIHRAMRLGRCIRVLYRSMSNPEAHERVIRPHSLIQTGPRWHIRAYCSKAEAFCDLNLGRISAVSASEDADLPGQDRDVDWHRIVAVRLVPHRDLSAEQARMVREEYMGGYCSNGF
;
A
#
# COMPACT_ATOMS: atom_id res chain seq x y z
N MET A 1 -0.39 16.80 -19.12
CA MET A 1 -0.10 15.42 -18.66
C MET A 1 0.90 14.79 -19.61
N THR A 2 2.17 14.78 -19.24
CA THR A 2 3.27 14.29 -20.08
C THR A 2 3.25 12.77 -20.06
N ARG A 3 3.16 12.12 -21.21
CA ARG A 3 3.30 10.66 -21.37
C ARG A 3 4.66 10.26 -20.79
N ARG A 4 4.67 9.55 -19.65
CA ARG A 4 5.88 8.87 -19.17
C ARG A 4 6.18 7.73 -20.15
N ASN A 5 7.16 7.95 -20.99
CA ASN A 5 7.73 6.90 -21.84
C ASN A 5 8.74 6.14 -20.96
N SER A 6 8.21 5.34 -19.99
CA SER A 6 9.05 4.53 -19.11
C SER A 6 9.86 3.53 -19.93
N ALA A 7 11.14 3.36 -19.55
CA ALA A 7 12.00 2.39 -20.23
C ALA A 7 11.47 0.96 -20.01
N PRO A 8 11.71 0.01 -20.91
CA PRO A 8 11.30 -1.39 -20.75
C PRO A 8 11.76 -1.98 -19.40
N LYS A 9 12.95 -1.60 -18.92
CA LYS A 9 13.50 -2.02 -17.64
C LYS A 9 12.61 -1.58 -16.46
N GLU A 10 12.19 -0.32 -16.40
CA GLU A 10 11.30 0.18 -15.34
C GLU A 10 9.97 -0.56 -15.28
N ARG A 11 9.44 -0.98 -16.43
CA ARG A 11 8.19 -1.74 -16.46
C ARG A 11 8.37 -3.20 -16.03
N PHE A 12 9.54 -3.79 -16.27
CA PHE A 12 9.89 -5.11 -15.77
C PHE A 12 10.08 -5.09 -14.24
N GLU A 13 10.76 -4.08 -13.72
CA GLU A 13 10.87 -3.82 -12.28
C GLU A 13 9.49 -3.68 -11.63
N ALA A 14 8.59 -2.93 -12.28
CA ALA A 14 7.22 -2.80 -11.81
C ALA A 14 6.44 -4.11 -11.83
N ILE A 15 6.60 -4.94 -12.86
CA ILE A 15 5.98 -6.27 -12.93
C ILE A 15 6.47 -7.13 -11.73
N GLU A 16 7.77 -7.14 -11.45
CA GLU A 16 8.32 -7.87 -10.31
C GLU A 16 7.74 -7.37 -8.99
N ILE A 17 7.71 -6.04 -8.78
CA ILE A 17 7.14 -5.42 -7.57
C ILE A 17 5.66 -5.78 -7.40
N LEU A 18 4.86 -5.74 -8.47
CA LEU A 18 3.44 -6.10 -8.42
C LEU A 18 3.25 -7.59 -8.06
N LEU A 19 4.05 -8.47 -8.64
CA LEU A 19 4.01 -9.90 -8.32
C LEU A 19 4.38 -10.17 -6.87
N LEU A 20 5.39 -9.46 -6.32
CA LEU A 20 5.82 -9.59 -4.94
C LEU A 20 4.75 -9.06 -3.96
N TRP A 21 4.21 -7.87 -4.20
CA TRP A 21 3.40 -7.15 -3.21
C TRP A 21 1.89 -7.27 -3.43
N GLU A 22 1.40 -7.23 -4.67
CA GLU A 22 -0.02 -7.48 -4.99
C GLU A 22 -0.31 -8.96 -5.23
N GLY A 23 0.74 -9.81 -5.33
CA GLY A 23 0.66 -11.24 -5.61
C GLY A 23 0.24 -11.55 -7.04
N ARG A 24 0.11 -10.54 -7.90
CA ARG A 24 -0.38 -10.69 -9.30
C ARG A 24 -0.04 -9.49 -10.15
N VAL A 25 -0.02 -9.70 -11.45
CA VAL A 25 0.05 -8.63 -12.45
C VAL A 25 -1.02 -8.83 -13.54
N SER A 26 -1.57 -7.74 -14.05
CA SER A 26 -2.50 -7.74 -15.19
C SER A 26 -2.17 -6.61 -16.15
N ARG A 27 -2.66 -6.71 -17.40
CA ARG A 27 -2.50 -5.64 -18.39
C ARG A 27 -3.13 -4.34 -17.89
N SER A 28 -4.37 -4.39 -17.37
CA SER A 28 -5.05 -3.22 -16.83
C SER A 28 -4.22 -2.50 -15.77
N ARG A 29 -3.57 -3.26 -14.87
CA ARG A 29 -2.73 -2.67 -13.83
C ARG A 29 -1.53 -1.91 -14.38
N LEU A 30 -0.90 -2.41 -15.45
CA LEU A 30 0.18 -1.70 -16.13
C LEU A 30 -0.31 -0.48 -16.92
N LEU A 31 -1.50 -0.55 -17.53
CA LEU A 31 -2.12 0.62 -18.16
C LEU A 31 -2.36 1.74 -17.15
N ASP A 32 -2.91 1.41 -15.98
CA ASP A 32 -3.20 2.37 -14.91
C ASP A 32 -1.92 3.04 -14.38
N LEU A 33 -0.84 2.26 -14.21
CA LEU A 33 0.42 2.77 -13.65
C LEU A 33 1.22 3.62 -14.65
N PHE A 34 1.29 3.18 -15.92
CA PHE A 34 2.20 3.77 -16.90
C PHE A 34 1.51 4.56 -18.03
N ASN A 35 0.18 4.53 -18.06
CA ASN A 35 -0.60 5.14 -19.16
C ASN A 35 -0.13 4.67 -20.56
N ILE A 36 0.10 3.37 -20.70
CA ILE A 36 0.55 2.72 -21.95
C ILE A 36 -0.61 2.00 -22.64
N HIS A 37 -0.41 1.61 -23.91
CA HIS A 37 -1.41 0.82 -24.64
C HIS A 37 -1.39 -0.66 -24.23
N GLU A 38 -2.54 -1.33 -24.36
CA GLU A 38 -2.73 -2.75 -24.02
C GLU A 38 -1.73 -3.67 -24.74
N THR A 39 -1.42 -3.39 -26.01
CA THR A 39 -0.44 -4.15 -26.81
C THR A 39 0.96 -4.10 -26.17
N LEU A 40 1.36 -2.93 -25.68
CA LEU A 40 2.66 -2.76 -25.02
C LEU A 40 2.69 -3.49 -23.67
N ALA A 41 1.64 -3.35 -22.87
CA ALA A 41 1.52 -4.08 -21.60
C ALA A 41 1.56 -5.60 -21.80
N SER A 42 0.88 -6.11 -22.85
CA SER A 42 0.90 -7.54 -23.21
C SER A 42 2.31 -8.00 -23.59
N ARG A 43 3.03 -7.19 -24.39
CA ARG A 43 4.40 -7.49 -24.79
C ARG A 43 5.37 -7.46 -23.61
N ASP A 44 5.21 -6.50 -22.71
CA ASP A 44 6.06 -6.39 -21.53
C ASP A 44 5.86 -7.59 -20.57
N ILE A 45 4.61 -8.00 -20.31
CA ILE A 45 4.33 -9.20 -19.51
C ILE A 45 4.90 -10.46 -20.20
N ALA A 46 4.71 -10.60 -21.51
CA ALA A 46 5.23 -11.74 -22.26
C ALA A 46 6.76 -11.78 -22.23
N GLY A 47 7.42 -10.62 -22.40
CA GLY A 47 8.87 -10.48 -22.32
C GLY A 47 9.41 -10.82 -20.94
N PHE A 48 8.78 -10.29 -19.90
CA PHE A 48 9.14 -10.61 -18.50
C PHE A 48 9.05 -12.11 -18.24
N ARG A 49 7.96 -12.76 -18.65
CA ARG A 49 7.79 -14.21 -18.47
C ARG A 49 8.78 -15.05 -19.25
N ALA A 50 9.21 -14.60 -20.41
CA ALA A 50 10.23 -15.28 -21.21
C ALA A 50 11.62 -15.22 -20.53
N GLU A 51 11.92 -14.10 -19.87
CA GLU A 51 13.18 -13.88 -19.16
C GLU A 51 13.18 -14.49 -17.75
N TYR A 52 12.01 -14.49 -17.08
CA TYR A 52 11.81 -15.01 -15.71
C TYR A 52 10.68 -16.05 -15.69
N PRO A 53 10.86 -17.25 -16.24
CA PRO A 53 9.78 -18.22 -16.45
C PRO A 53 9.15 -18.74 -15.14
N ASP A 54 9.93 -18.78 -14.05
CA ASP A 54 9.49 -19.27 -12.73
C ASP A 54 8.87 -18.18 -11.84
N ALA A 55 8.80 -16.93 -12.34
CA ALA A 55 8.35 -15.80 -11.55
C ALA A 55 6.83 -15.78 -11.34
N CYS A 56 6.07 -16.22 -12.34
CA CYS A 56 4.60 -16.20 -12.26
C CYS A 56 3.95 -17.21 -13.20
N GLU A 57 2.70 -17.55 -12.88
CA GLU A 57 1.85 -18.47 -13.63
C GLU A 57 0.57 -17.78 -14.11
N PRO A 58 -0.03 -18.21 -15.25
CA PRO A 58 -1.33 -17.72 -15.67
C PRO A 58 -2.41 -18.03 -14.62
N ASP A 59 -3.25 -17.06 -14.30
CA ASP A 59 -4.44 -17.28 -13.50
C ASP A 59 -5.58 -17.78 -14.38
N SER A 60 -6.04 -19.00 -14.17
CA SER A 60 -7.11 -19.63 -14.94
C SER A 60 -8.47 -18.91 -14.84
N GLY A 61 -8.70 -18.17 -13.75
CA GLY A 61 -9.96 -17.46 -13.47
C GLY A 61 -9.95 -15.99 -13.90
N SER A 62 -8.82 -15.46 -14.36
CA SER A 62 -8.74 -14.05 -14.74
C SER A 62 -7.65 -13.80 -15.80
N LYS A 63 -7.73 -12.67 -16.50
CA LYS A 63 -6.71 -12.25 -17.49
C LYS A 63 -5.46 -11.67 -16.78
N SER A 64 -4.88 -12.43 -15.84
CA SER A 64 -3.74 -12.00 -15.05
C SER A 64 -2.75 -13.14 -14.80
N TYR A 65 -1.62 -12.80 -14.21
CA TYR A 65 -0.59 -13.75 -13.80
C TYR A 65 -0.40 -13.64 -12.29
N VAL A 66 -0.27 -14.75 -11.61
CA VAL A 66 -0.07 -14.85 -10.16
C VAL A 66 1.40 -15.12 -9.89
N GLY A 67 1.97 -14.40 -8.95
CA GLY A 67 3.36 -14.57 -8.52
C GLY A 67 3.59 -15.95 -7.89
N SER A 68 4.70 -16.56 -8.23
CA SER A 68 5.14 -17.82 -7.63
C SER A 68 5.42 -17.65 -6.13
N TRP A 69 5.13 -18.66 -5.34
CA TRP A 69 5.51 -18.71 -3.91
C TRP A 69 7.03 -18.63 -3.67
N SER A 70 7.80 -19.09 -4.64
CA SER A 70 9.27 -19.05 -4.62
C SER A 70 9.84 -17.76 -5.16
N LEU A 71 9.00 -16.82 -5.64
CA LEU A 71 9.45 -15.56 -6.22
C LEU A 71 10.37 -14.80 -5.25
N ARG A 72 11.55 -14.45 -5.73
CA ARG A 72 12.52 -13.59 -5.05
C ARG A 72 12.80 -12.39 -5.95
N PRO A 73 13.05 -11.21 -5.38
CA PRO A 73 13.42 -10.05 -6.18
C PRO A 73 14.76 -10.31 -6.89
N THR A 74 14.81 -9.99 -8.17
CA THR A 74 15.99 -10.13 -9.04
C THR A 74 16.33 -8.82 -9.75
N LEU A 75 15.32 -8.04 -10.09
CA LEU A 75 15.45 -6.73 -10.73
C LEU A 75 15.42 -5.58 -9.73
N THR A 76 14.75 -5.79 -8.61
CA THR A 76 14.52 -4.80 -7.55
C THR A 76 15.09 -5.29 -6.23
N ARG A 77 15.01 -4.48 -5.19
CA ARG A 77 15.32 -4.90 -3.82
C ARG A 77 14.15 -5.65 -3.16
N GLY A 78 12.97 -5.62 -3.77
CA GLY A 78 11.75 -6.18 -3.23
C GLY A 78 11.26 -5.49 -1.96
N THR A 79 11.61 -4.23 -1.74
CA THR A 79 11.23 -3.47 -0.54
C THR A 79 9.83 -2.90 -0.65
N PHE A 80 9.19 -2.70 0.50
CA PHE A 80 7.87 -2.07 0.54
C PHE A 80 7.91 -0.61 0.06
N ASP A 81 9.02 0.07 0.27
CA ASP A 81 9.29 1.43 -0.20
C ASP A 81 9.25 1.52 -1.73
N GLU A 82 9.81 0.55 -2.45
CA GLU A 82 9.71 0.47 -3.91
C GLU A 82 8.26 0.29 -4.36
N TYR A 83 7.47 -0.53 -3.66
CA TYR A 83 6.05 -0.69 -3.93
C TYR A 83 5.28 0.61 -3.72
N GLN A 84 5.52 1.32 -2.61
CA GLN A 84 4.89 2.60 -2.31
C GLN A 84 5.19 3.68 -3.37
N ARG A 85 6.42 3.75 -3.83
CA ARG A 85 6.80 4.65 -4.95
C ARG A 85 6.09 4.28 -6.23
N LEU A 86 6.02 2.98 -6.55
CA LEU A 86 5.35 2.50 -7.73
C LEU A 86 3.86 2.90 -7.75
N ILE A 87 3.15 2.73 -6.64
CA ILE A 87 1.71 3.06 -6.56
C ILE A 87 1.43 4.55 -6.30
N GLY A 88 2.47 5.40 -6.19
CA GLY A 88 2.33 6.85 -6.04
C GLY A 88 1.98 7.31 -4.63
N VAL A 89 2.08 6.46 -3.61
CA VAL A 89 1.87 6.86 -2.20
C VAL A 89 3.01 7.75 -1.71
N ILE A 90 4.24 7.43 -2.12
CA ILE A 90 5.40 8.31 -1.96
C ILE A 90 5.56 9.05 -3.27
N GLY A 91 5.47 10.38 -3.23
CA GLY A 91 5.67 11.20 -4.40
C GLY A 91 6.99 10.83 -5.09
N SER A 92 6.93 10.65 -6.39
CA SER A 92 8.12 10.39 -7.20
C SER A 92 9.05 11.60 -7.07
N LEU A 93 10.20 11.40 -6.41
CA LEU A 93 11.29 12.37 -6.35
C LEU A 93 12.03 12.52 -7.69
N ASP A 94 11.50 11.92 -8.78
CA ASP A 94 12.03 12.07 -10.15
C ASP A 94 11.93 13.51 -10.70
N ALA A 95 11.44 14.46 -9.89
CA ALA A 95 11.51 15.90 -10.18
C ALA A 95 12.89 16.51 -9.88
N VAL A 96 13.91 15.71 -9.65
CA VAL A 96 15.29 16.20 -9.51
C VAL A 96 15.94 16.35 -10.89
N SER A 97 15.40 17.23 -11.69
CA SER A 97 16.09 17.74 -12.85
C SER A 97 16.42 19.22 -12.59
N ALA A 98 17.53 19.50 -11.99
CA ALA A 98 18.19 20.82 -11.99
C ALA A 98 19.39 20.90 -11.03
N GLY A 99 20.11 19.79 -10.78
CA GLY A 99 21.38 19.85 -10.03
C GLY A 99 21.21 20.10 -8.51
N VAL A 100 20.00 19.95 -7.97
CA VAL A 100 19.72 20.03 -6.54
C VAL A 100 19.50 18.62 -6.01
N ALA A 101 20.33 18.17 -5.04
CA ALA A 101 20.10 16.92 -4.33
C ALA A 101 18.91 17.09 -3.38
N VAL A 102 17.85 16.30 -3.59
CA VAL A 102 16.73 16.21 -2.67
C VAL A 102 16.75 14.83 -2.04
N GLU A 103 17.01 14.79 -0.74
CA GLU A 103 16.95 13.55 0.04
C GLU A 103 15.71 13.58 0.94
N SER A 104 14.89 12.53 0.85
CA SER A 104 13.80 12.29 1.79
C SER A 104 14.23 11.25 2.81
N ILE A 105 14.31 11.64 4.06
CA ILE A 105 14.58 10.70 5.15
C ILE A 105 13.23 10.05 5.52
N GLN A 106 12.97 8.90 4.94
CA GLN A 106 11.84 8.06 5.33
C GLN A 106 12.38 6.86 6.11
N VAL A 107 11.98 6.75 7.35
CA VAL A 107 12.28 5.57 8.16
C VAL A 107 11.19 4.56 7.88
N ASP A 108 11.47 3.55 7.06
CA ASP A 108 10.63 2.36 6.99
C ASP A 108 10.85 1.53 8.27
N ALA A 109 10.10 1.87 9.30
CA ALA A 109 10.11 1.15 10.58
C ALA A 109 9.27 -0.13 10.53
N THR A 110 8.67 -0.45 9.38
CA THR A 110 7.74 -1.57 9.27
C THR A 110 8.39 -2.70 8.49
N SER A 111 8.83 -3.73 9.19
CA SER A 111 9.32 -4.97 8.57
C SER A 111 8.15 -5.79 8.02
N ILE A 112 7.58 -5.35 6.88
CA ILE A 112 6.50 -6.04 6.19
C ILE A 112 7.10 -7.10 5.28
N ARG A 113 6.59 -8.34 5.39
CA ARG A 113 6.99 -9.44 4.51
C ARG A 113 6.04 -9.52 3.32
N HIS A 114 6.56 -9.39 2.10
CA HIS A 114 5.76 -9.41 0.87
C HIS A 114 4.81 -10.61 0.73
N PRO A 115 5.15 -11.87 1.11
CA PRO A 115 4.20 -12.98 1.01
C PRO A 115 2.97 -12.83 1.91
N LEU A 116 3.12 -12.21 3.10
CA LEU A 116 1.99 -11.93 3.99
C LEU A 116 1.13 -10.79 3.43
N PHE A 117 1.79 -9.74 2.97
CA PHE A 117 1.11 -8.59 2.38
C PHE A 117 0.29 -8.98 1.15
N ALA A 118 0.84 -9.79 0.25
CA ALA A 118 0.13 -10.25 -0.94
C ALA A 118 -1.17 -11.02 -0.62
N GLN A 119 -1.16 -11.84 0.46
CA GLN A 119 -2.37 -12.53 0.92
C GLN A 119 -3.41 -11.56 1.48
N ILE A 120 -2.98 -10.59 2.29
CA ILE A 120 -3.83 -9.54 2.85
C ILE A 120 -4.42 -8.67 1.72
N HIS A 121 -3.59 -8.23 0.78
CA HIS A 121 -4.00 -7.44 -0.37
C HIS A 121 -5.02 -8.20 -1.23
N ARG A 122 -4.78 -9.50 -1.48
CA ARG A 122 -5.75 -10.35 -2.18
C ARG A 122 -7.08 -10.45 -1.44
N ALA A 123 -7.06 -10.62 -0.11
CA ALA A 123 -8.27 -10.70 0.71
C ALA A 123 -9.07 -9.39 0.65
N MET A 124 -8.40 -8.24 0.80
CA MET A 124 -9.04 -6.91 0.65
C MET A 124 -9.71 -6.75 -0.72
N ARG A 125 -8.99 -7.07 -1.80
CA ARG A 125 -9.52 -6.95 -3.17
C ARG A 125 -10.72 -7.85 -3.44
N LEU A 126 -10.76 -9.03 -2.83
CA LEU A 126 -11.84 -10.01 -2.99
C LEU A 126 -12.94 -9.87 -1.93
N GLY A 127 -12.82 -8.95 -0.97
CA GLY A 127 -13.74 -8.80 0.14
C GLY A 127 -13.84 -10.05 1.04
N ARG A 128 -12.76 -10.84 1.13
CA ARG A 128 -12.75 -12.12 1.85
C ARG A 128 -12.21 -11.97 3.27
N CYS A 129 -12.69 -12.86 4.15
CA CYS A 129 -12.13 -13.01 5.49
C CYS A 129 -10.81 -13.79 5.44
N ILE A 130 -9.92 -13.44 6.37
CA ILE A 130 -8.66 -14.14 6.59
C ILE A 130 -8.43 -14.36 8.08
N ARG A 131 -7.66 -15.38 8.40
CA ARG A 131 -7.14 -15.63 9.74
C ARG A 131 -5.72 -15.11 9.80
N VAL A 132 -5.43 -14.33 10.83
CA VAL A 132 -4.10 -13.74 11.05
C VAL A 132 -3.58 -14.13 12.43
N LEU A 133 -2.28 -14.36 12.53
CA LEU A 133 -1.59 -14.49 13.81
C LEU A 133 -1.03 -13.11 14.18
N TYR A 134 -1.59 -12.50 15.21
CA TYR A 134 -1.39 -11.11 15.59
C TYR A 134 -0.86 -10.94 17.02
N ARG A 135 -0.01 -9.93 17.22
CA ARG A 135 0.44 -9.46 18.54
C ARG A 135 -0.07 -8.06 18.81
N SER A 136 -0.58 -7.80 20.02
CA SER A 136 -0.96 -6.45 20.42
C SER A 136 -0.15 -5.99 21.63
N MET A 137 -0.21 -4.70 21.97
CA MET A 137 0.45 -4.20 23.17
C MET A 137 -0.19 -4.75 24.46
N SER A 138 -1.51 -4.95 24.43
CA SER A 138 -2.25 -5.55 25.55
C SER A 138 -2.11 -7.07 25.64
N ASN A 139 -1.76 -7.73 24.54
CA ASN A 139 -1.48 -9.17 24.49
C ASN A 139 -0.27 -9.41 23.58
N PRO A 140 0.94 -9.43 24.14
CA PRO A 140 2.19 -9.59 23.39
C PRO A 140 2.39 -10.99 22.79
N GLU A 141 1.70 -11.99 23.32
CA GLU A 141 1.72 -13.33 22.75
C GLU A 141 0.93 -13.36 21.43
N ALA A 142 1.46 -14.12 20.47
CA ALA A 142 0.80 -14.26 19.19
C ALA A 142 -0.49 -15.07 19.34
N HIS A 143 -1.60 -14.51 18.87
CA HIS A 143 -2.91 -15.14 18.92
C HIS A 143 -3.67 -14.97 17.61
N GLU A 144 -4.53 -15.92 17.32
CA GLU A 144 -5.33 -15.90 16.12
C GLU A 144 -6.46 -14.88 16.19
N ARG A 145 -6.70 -14.23 15.06
CA ARG A 145 -7.87 -13.38 14.81
C ARG A 145 -8.42 -13.66 13.43
N VAL A 146 -9.71 -13.76 13.30
CA VAL A 146 -10.40 -13.72 12.00
C VAL A 146 -10.77 -12.27 11.72
N ILE A 147 -10.35 -11.77 10.56
CA ILE A 147 -10.58 -10.39 10.15
C ILE A 147 -11.12 -10.33 8.72
N ARG A 148 -11.92 -9.32 8.42
CA ARG A 148 -12.25 -8.91 7.05
C ARG A 148 -11.59 -7.56 6.76
N PRO A 149 -10.41 -7.57 6.12
CA PRO A 149 -9.67 -6.36 5.83
C PRO A 149 -10.28 -5.60 4.64
N HIS A 150 -10.26 -4.26 4.67
CA HIS A 150 -10.77 -3.47 3.55
C HIS A 150 -9.87 -2.31 3.11
N SER A 151 -9.01 -1.77 3.98
CA SER A 151 -8.18 -0.61 3.61
C SER A 151 -6.81 -0.65 4.27
N LEU A 152 -5.84 -0.04 3.59
CA LEU A 152 -4.50 0.23 4.12
C LEU A 152 -4.42 1.68 4.57
N ILE A 153 -3.84 1.91 5.73
CA ILE A 153 -3.68 3.24 6.33
C ILE A 153 -2.21 3.43 6.69
N GLN A 154 -1.62 4.51 6.23
CA GLN A 154 -0.30 4.94 6.67
C GLN A 154 -0.44 6.05 7.72
N THR A 155 0.14 5.84 8.90
CA THR A 155 0.23 6.84 9.96
C THR A 155 1.68 6.99 10.40
N GLY A 156 2.32 8.08 9.98
CA GLY A 156 3.75 8.26 10.18
C GLY A 156 4.55 7.08 9.60
N PRO A 157 5.48 6.46 10.36
CA PRO A 157 6.31 5.36 9.86
C PRO A 157 5.61 3.99 9.90
N ARG A 158 4.31 3.93 10.20
CA ARG A 158 3.60 2.66 10.42
C ARG A 158 2.47 2.46 9.44
N TRP A 159 2.32 1.21 9.02
CA TRP A 159 1.20 0.77 8.20
C TRP A 159 0.21 -0.04 9.02
N HIS A 160 -1.06 0.22 8.81
CA HIS A 160 -2.17 -0.44 9.46
C HIS A 160 -3.13 -0.99 8.39
N ILE A 161 -3.86 -2.02 8.79
CA ILE A 161 -4.99 -2.56 8.05
C ILE A 161 -6.24 -2.18 8.81
N ARG A 162 -7.16 -1.47 8.18
CA ARG A 162 -8.51 -1.31 8.67
C ARG A 162 -9.29 -2.56 8.34
N ALA A 163 -9.86 -3.20 9.37
CA ALA A 163 -10.55 -4.46 9.24
C ALA A 163 -11.65 -4.60 10.31
N TYR A 164 -12.71 -5.32 9.99
CA TYR A 164 -13.57 -5.87 11.04
C TYR A 164 -12.85 -7.06 11.68
N CYS A 165 -12.81 -7.09 13.01
CA CYS A 165 -12.17 -8.15 13.79
C CYS A 165 -13.24 -8.93 14.59
N SER A 166 -13.37 -10.24 14.31
CA SER A 166 -14.35 -11.09 15.01
C SER A 166 -14.16 -11.11 16.52
N LYS A 167 -12.89 -11.09 17.00
CA LYS A 167 -12.58 -11.11 18.45
C LYS A 167 -12.93 -9.80 19.15
N ALA A 168 -12.82 -8.67 18.45
CA ALA A 168 -13.16 -7.35 18.99
C ALA A 168 -14.63 -6.98 18.74
N GLU A 169 -15.31 -7.72 17.86
CA GLU A 169 -16.66 -7.44 17.35
C GLU A 169 -16.80 -5.99 16.84
N ALA A 170 -15.69 -5.44 16.29
CA ALA A 170 -15.60 -4.05 15.85
C ALA A 170 -14.60 -3.88 14.71
N PHE A 171 -14.71 -2.75 13.99
CA PHE A 171 -13.67 -2.28 13.11
C PHE A 171 -12.48 -1.74 13.90
N CYS A 172 -11.29 -2.17 13.55
CA CYS A 172 -10.05 -1.77 14.21
C CYS A 172 -8.89 -1.66 13.22
N ASP A 173 -7.87 -0.90 13.64
CA ASP A 173 -6.64 -0.68 12.89
C ASP A 173 -5.55 -1.62 13.40
N LEU A 174 -5.20 -2.62 12.60
CA LEU A 174 -4.19 -3.62 12.93
C LEU A 174 -2.84 -3.22 12.32
N ASN A 175 -1.82 -3.05 13.15
CA ASN A 175 -0.47 -2.76 12.67
C ASN A 175 0.06 -3.92 11.83
N LEU A 176 0.45 -3.63 10.59
CA LEU A 176 0.86 -4.63 9.61
C LEU A 176 2.12 -5.39 10.04
N GLY A 177 3.07 -4.69 10.67
CA GLY A 177 4.31 -5.29 11.19
C GLY A 177 4.13 -6.24 12.39
N ARG A 178 2.91 -6.33 12.94
CA ARG A 178 2.59 -7.23 14.05
C ARG A 178 1.88 -8.52 13.61
N ILE A 179 1.67 -8.69 12.31
CA ILE A 179 1.11 -9.91 11.71
C ILE A 179 2.26 -10.84 11.36
N SER A 180 2.24 -12.05 11.90
CA SER A 180 3.29 -13.06 11.67
C SER A 180 2.89 -14.18 10.71
N ALA A 181 1.59 -14.44 10.56
CA ALA A 181 1.05 -15.43 9.63
C ALA A 181 -0.32 -14.99 9.12
N VAL A 182 -0.67 -15.44 7.92
CA VAL A 182 -1.97 -15.23 7.26
C VAL A 182 -2.41 -16.55 6.64
N SER A 183 -3.68 -16.89 6.78
CA SER A 183 -4.30 -18.02 6.09
C SER A 183 -5.73 -17.66 5.66
N ALA A 184 -6.30 -18.39 4.72
CA ALA A 184 -7.68 -18.22 4.31
C ALA A 184 -8.64 -18.54 5.49
N SER A 185 -9.79 -17.87 5.53
CA SER A 185 -10.89 -18.19 6.42
C SER A 185 -12.14 -18.27 5.56
N GLU A 186 -12.63 -19.48 5.33
CA GLU A 186 -13.75 -19.74 4.39
C GLU A 186 -15.11 -19.58 5.08
N ASP A 187 -15.19 -19.77 6.39
CA ASP A 187 -16.44 -19.89 7.14
C ASP A 187 -16.94 -18.60 7.81
N ALA A 188 -16.24 -17.46 7.62
CA ALA A 188 -16.63 -16.23 8.30
C ALA A 188 -17.30 -15.24 7.37
N ASP A 189 -18.54 -14.87 7.67
CA ASP A 189 -19.25 -13.73 7.07
C ASP A 189 -19.16 -12.54 8.05
N LEU A 190 -18.10 -11.74 7.95
CA LEU A 190 -17.89 -10.56 8.78
C LEU A 190 -18.30 -9.28 8.02
N PRO A 191 -18.67 -8.19 8.73
CA PRO A 191 -19.01 -6.91 8.11
C PRO A 191 -17.91 -6.36 7.18
N GLY A 192 -18.33 -5.86 6.01
CA GLY A 192 -17.45 -5.22 5.03
C GLY A 192 -17.29 -3.72 5.26
N GLN A 193 -16.55 -3.06 4.35
CA GLN A 193 -16.27 -1.62 4.39
C GLN A 193 -17.55 -0.77 4.43
N ASP A 194 -18.61 -1.20 3.76
CA ASP A 194 -19.93 -0.55 3.73
C ASP A 194 -20.57 -0.39 5.11
N ARG A 195 -20.18 -1.23 6.07
CA ARG A 195 -20.64 -1.21 7.45
C ARG A 195 -19.72 -0.43 8.39
N ASP A 196 -18.56 0.03 7.93
CA ASP A 196 -17.63 0.84 8.75
C ASP A 196 -18.05 2.32 8.76
N VAL A 197 -18.93 2.67 9.68
CA VAL A 197 -19.46 4.04 9.81
C VAL A 197 -18.34 5.06 10.05
N ASP A 198 -17.33 4.72 10.85
CA ASP A 198 -16.24 5.63 11.15
C ASP A 198 -15.32 5.87 9.94
N TRP A 199 -15.19 4.88 9.04
CA TRP A 199 -14.44 5.02 7.79
C TRP A 199 -15.07 6.03 6.83
N HIS A 200 -16.38 6.12 6.82
CA HIS A 200 -17.14 7.04 5.97
C HIS A 200 -17.38 8.41 6.62
N ARG A 201 -17.02 8.56 7.90
CA ARG A 201 -17.25 9.78 8.64
C ARG A 201 -16.19 10.82 8.32
N ILE A 202 -16.61 11.95 7.77
CA ILE A 202 -15.77 13.12 7.53
C ILE A 202 -15.82 14.00 8.77
N VAL A 203 -14.65 14.36 9.29
CA VAL A 203 -14.51 15.29 10.41
C VAL A 203 -13.67 16.49 9.98
N ALA A 204 -14.10 17.69 10.36
CA ALA A 204 -13.31 18.89 10.19
C ALA A 204 -12.37 19.08 11.38
N VAL A 205 -11.07 19.15 11.12
CA VAL A 205 -10.05 19.38 12.15
C VAL A 205 -9.47 20.76 11.96
N ARG A 206 -9.60 21.63 12.97
CA ARG A 206 -8.97 22.96 12.99
C ARG A 206 -7.62 22.86 13.71
N LEU A 207 -6.55 23.10 12.98
CA LEU A 207 -5.22 23.27 13.54
C LEU A 207 -5.09 24.65 14.16
N VAL A 208 -4.52 24.73 15.36
CA VAL A 208 -4.24 25.99 16.05
C VAL A 208 -2.86 25.89 16.70
N PRO A 209 -2.08 26.99 16.77
CA PRO A 209 -0.84 27.03 17.50
C PRO A 209 -1.07 26.67 18.98
N HIS A 210 -0.09 26.01 19.60
CA HIS A 210 -0.20 25.67 21.01
C HIS A 210 -0.30 26.95 21.87
N ARG A 211 -1.11 26.89 22.91
CA ARG A 211 -1.40 28.04 23.80
C ARG A 211 -0.20 28.63 24.54
N ASP A 212 0.86 27.82 24.74
CA ASP A 212 2.05 28.23 25.48
C ASP A 212 3.10 28.92 24.58
N LEU A 213 2.81 29.11 23.29
CA LEU A 213 3.67 29.85 22.37
C LEU A 213 3.48 31.36 22.53
N SER A 214 4.59 32.14 22.37
CA SER A 214 4.47 33.59 22.26
C SER A 214 3.68 34.00 21.02
N ALA A 215 3.22 35.26 20.95
CA ALA A 215 2.48 35.76 19.80
C ALA A 215 3.29 35.63 18.49
N GLU A 216 4.60 35.88 18.54
CA GLU A 216 5.51 35.78 17.40
C GLU A 216 5.70 34.31 16.98
N GLN A 217 5.91 33.40 17.95
CA GLN A 217 6.00 31.97 17.68
C GLN A 217 4.71 31.42 17.09
N ALA A 218 3.57 31.79 17.64
CA ALA A 218 2.27 31.40 17.11
C ALA A 218 2.02 31.91 15.69
N ARG A 219 2.54 33.10 15.33
CA ARG A 219 2.49 33.63 13.96
C ARG A 219 3.34 32.79 13.03
N MET A 220 4.60 32.47 13.39
CA MET A 220 5.48 31.60 12.59
C MET A 220 4.82 30.25 12.29
N VAL A 221 4.25 29.60 13.30
CA VAL A 221 3.56 28.31 13.12
C VAL A 221 2.35 28.45 12.16
N ARG A 222 1.60 29.56 12.24
CA ARG A 222 0.50 29.79 11.30
C ARG A 222 1.01 29.97 9.87
N GLU A 223 2.09 30.73 9.69
CA GLU A 223 2.69 30.97 8.37
C GLU A 223 3.25 29.67 7.76
N GLU A 224 3.94 28.84 8.56
CA GLU A 224 4.52 27.58 8.10
C GLU A 224 3.47 26.51 7.75
N TYR A 225 2.48 26.32 8.59
CA TYR A 225 1.54 25.18 8.48
C TYR A 225 0.15 25.54 7.99
N MET A 226 -0.23 26.80 8.01
CA MET A 226 -1.59 27.27 7.69
C MET A 226 -1.64 28.27 6.54
N GLY A 227 -0.50 28.80 6.08
CA GLY A 227 -0.40 29.82 5.05
C GLY A 227 -0.96 29.41 3.68
N GLY A 228 -1.02 28.12 3.37
CA GLY A 228 -1.58 27.61 2.12
C GLY A 228 -3.12 27.42 2.12
N TYR A 229 -3.77 27.48 3.27
CA TYR A 229 -5.21 27.23 3.42
C TYR A 229 -6.06 28.48 3.64
N CYS A 230 -5.42 29.65 3.79
CA CYS A 230 -6.12 30.92 4.03
C CYS A 230 -6.48 31.69 2.76
N SER A 231 -6.19 31.19 1.57
CA SER A 231 -6.43 31.93 0.31
C SER A 231 -7.75 31.62 -0.42
N ASN A 232 -8.56 30.68 0.08
CA ASN A 232 -9.90 30.47 -0.45
C ASN A 232 -10.92 30.59 0.68
N GLY A 233 -11.56 31.77 0.73
CA GLY A 233 -12.56 32.11 1.71
C GLY A 233 -13.75 31.13 1.72
N PHE A 234 -14.22 30.86 2.92
CA PHE A 234 -15.63 30.59 3.21
C PHE A 234 -16.25 31.87 3.79
#